data_cbbfe3f71112eacf4feb5f7ab48ad355
#
_entry.id   cbbfe3f71112eacf4feb5f7ab48ad355
#
_cell.length_a   1.000
_cell.length_b   1.000
_cell.length_c   1.000
_cell.angle_alpha   90.00
_cell.angle_beta   90.00
_cell.angle_gamma   90.00
#
_symmetry.space_group_name_H-M   'P 1'
#
loop_
_entity.id
_entity.type
_entity.pdbx_description
1 polymer ?
#
loop_
_entity_poly.entity_id
_entity_poly.type
_entity_poly.pdbx_seq_one_letter_code
_entity_poly.pdbx_strand_id
1 'polypeptide(L)'
;LFYKAQGDGTTIYDYKGINHYSKFNLRRVENNLKTAKRAVKKRGAEFAVLFAPNKETIYSMYMPKSIKRKTTYSRYDQLRDYLNKSGAIKVICPKKQLLKYRKKYQLYYPNDNHWNVKGRYIGVQEMLKITDGEDEVTPLSIEDVKFKRIKDRTGDLNILSNGKYKFKSKCFLLKTK
;
A
#
# COMPACT_ATOMS: atom_id res chain seq x y z
N LEU A 1 -12.25 -3.34 -10.87
CA LEU A 1 -13.23 -3.13 -9.79
C LEU A 1 -12.59 -2.33 -8.66
N PHE A 2 -13.40 -1.54 -7.98
CA PHE A 2 -13.06 -0.83 -6.75
C PHE A 2 -14.13 -1.10 -5.71
N TYR A 3 -13.72 -1.16 -4.46
CA TYR A 3 -14.65 -1.32 -3.34
C TYR A 3 -15.30 0.03 -3.03
N LYS A 4 -16.63 0.10 -3.14
CA LYS A 4 -17.36 1.36 -2.98
C LYS A 4 -17.46 1.80 -1.51
N ALA A 5 -17.62 0.85 -0.61
CA ALA A 5 -17.78 1.13 0.80
C ALA A 5 -17.36 -0.08 1.66
N GLN A 6 -16.43 0.10 2.53
CA GLN A 6 -16.64 -0.39 3.90
C GLN A 6 -17.85 0.39 4.42
N GLY A 7 -18.67 -0.18 5.31
CA GLY A 7 -19.92 0.46 5.75
C GLY A 7 -19.80 1.90 6.30
N ASP A 8 -18.58 2.36 6.58
CA ASP A 8 -18.21 3.70 7.03
C ASP A 8 -17.76 4.65 5.89
N GLY A 9 -17.71 4.20 4.63
CA GLY A 9 -17.28 4.99 3.47
C GLY A 9 -15.80 5.37 3.45
N THR A 10 -14.95 4.84 4.35
CA THR A 10 -13.58 5.30 4.60
C THR A 10 -12.71 5.31 3.35
N THR A 11 -12.77 4.25 2.53
CA THR A 11 -11.96 4.14 1.30
C THR A 11 -12.27 5.26 0.30
N ILE A 12 -13.56 5.58 0.12
CA ILE A 12 -14.00 6.66 -0.77
C ILE A 12 -13.64 8.02 -0.20
N TYR A 13 -13.74 8.19 1.11
CA TYR A 13 -13.34 9.45 1.78
C TYR A 13 -11.83 9.67 1.71
N ASP A 14 -11.03 8.61 1.86
CA ASP A 14 -9.58 8.66 1.61
C ASP A 14 -9.27 9.08 0.17
N TYR A 15 -9.95 8.47 -0.80
CA TYR A 15 -9.80 8.85 -2.21
C TYR A 15 -10.18 10.31 -2.47
N LYS A 16 -11.27 10.78 -1.86
CA LYS A 16 -11.71 12.18 -1.96
C LYS A 16 -10.78 13.16 -1.22
N GLY A 17 -9.99 12.70 -0.27
CA GLY A 17 -9.13 13.53 0.58
C GLY A 17 -9.92 14.37 1.58
N ILE A 18 -10.98 13.83 2.17
CA ILE A 18 -11.91 14.57 3.07
C ILE A 18 -11.97 14.05 4.50
N ASN A 19 -11.25 12.97 4.82
CA ASN A 19 -11.28 12.32 6.14
C ASN A 19 -9.93 12.36 6.85
N HIS A 20 -9.27 13.51 6.87
CA HIS A 20 -8.01 13.67 7.58
C HIS A 20 -8.14 13.38 9.08
N TYR A 21 -7.07 12.89 9.67
CA TYR A 21 -6.97 12.70 11.12
C TYR A 21 -6.99 14.03 11.86
N SER A 22 -7.64 14.07 13.02
CA SER A 22 -7.44 15.15 14.00
C SER A 22 -6.03 15.09 14.58
N LYS A 23 -5.54 16.20 15.14
CA LYS A 23 -4.26 16.25 15.87
C LYS A 23 -4.20 15.19 16.99
N PHE A 24 -5.32 14.97 17.69
CA PHE A 24 -5.43 13.96 18.72
C PHE A 24 -5.22 12.55 18.17
N ASN A 25 -5.87 12.20 17.06
CA ASN A 25 -5.72 10.89 16.44
C ASN A 25 -4.30 10.64 15.89
N LEU A 26 -3.67 11.65 15.30
CA LEU A 26 -2.28 11.55 14.85
C LEU A 26 -1.33 11.23 16.02
N ARG A 27 -1.47 11.95 17.14
CA ARG A 27 -0.69 11.69 18.37
C ARG A 27 -0.95 10.28 18.92
N ARG A 28 -2.21 9.84 18.93
CA ARG A 28 -2.57 8.50 19.40
C ARG A 28 -1.93 7.41 18.55
N VAL A 29 -1.96 7.54 17.22
CA VAL A 29 -1.29 6.61 16.30
C VAL A 29 0.21 6.60 16.57
N GLU A 30 0.84 7.76 16.65
CA GLU A 30 2.27 7.86 16.92
C GLU A 30 2.66 7.20 18.26
N ASN A 31 1.91 7.44 19.33
CA ASN A 31 2.17 6.86 20.64
C ASN A 31 2.05 5.33 20.63
N ASN A 32 1.05 4.78 19.91
CA ASN A 32 0.90 3.33 19.75
C ASN A 32 2.09 2.75 19.00
N LEU A 33 2.54 3.38 17.93
CA LEU A 33 3.71 2.96 17.16
C LEU A 33 5.00 3.05 17.99
N LYS A 34 5.17 4.10 18.79
CA LYS A 34 6.29 4.23 19.75
C LYS A 34 6.29 3.11 20.77
N THR A 35 5.12 2.72 21.25
CA THR A 35 4.99 1.59 22.19
C THR A 35 5.39 0.27 21.54
N ALA A 36 4.92 0.01 20.33
CA ALA A 36 5.33 -1.17 19.56
C ALA A 36 6.85 -1.17 19.28
N LYS A 37 7.41 -0.02 18.84
CA LYS A 37 8.85 0.14 18.63
C LYS A 37 9.66 -0.20 19.88
N ARG A 38 9.24 0.32 21.05
CA ARG A 38 9.93 0.01 22.34
C ARG A 38 9.91 -1.48 22.68
N ALA A 39 8.77 -2.14 22.46
CA ALA A 39 8.62 -3.56 22.72
C ALA A 39 9.51 -4.43 21.80
N VAL A 40 9.61 -4.07 20.53
CA VAL A 40 10.46 -4.74 19.55
C VAL A 40 11.95 -4.49 19.87
N LYS A 41 12.32 -3.23 20.16
CA LYS A 41 13.70 -2.86 20.48
C LYS A 41 14.24 -3.58 21.74
N LYS A 42 13.39 -3.82 22.76
CA LYS A 42 13.77 -4.61 23.95
C LYS A 42 14.17 -6.05 23.62
N ARG A 43 13.81 -6.55 22.42
CA ARG A 43 14.15 -7.89 21.91
C ARG A 43 15.29 -7.85 20.89
N GLY A 44 16.02 -6.73 20.79
CA GLY A 44 17.14 -6.58 19.88
C GLY A 44 16.77 -6.40 18.40
N ALA A 45 15.49 -6.09 18.09
CA ALA A 45 15.05 -5.93 16.70
C ALA A 45 14.70 -4.48 16.36
N GLU A 46 14.82 -4.14 15.07
CA GLU A 46 14.43 -2.85 14.53
C GLU A 46 12.93 -2.81 14.18
N PHE A 47 12.36 -1.62 14.21
CA PHE A 47 10.93 -1.41 13.93
C PHE A 47 10.75 -0.34 12.87
N ALA A 48 10.03 -0.69 11.81
CA ALA A 48 9.59 0.23 10.79
C ALA A 48 8.13 -0.05 10.41
N VAL A 49 7.45 0.92 9.81
CA VAL A 49 6.06 0.77 9.37
C VAL A 49 5.96 1.03 7.87
N LEU A 50 5.44 0.06 7.14
CA LEU A 50 5.15 0.21 5.73
C LEU A 50 3.66 0.54 5.54
N PHE A 51 3.37 1.69 4.92
CA PHE A 51 2.03 2.09 4.54
C PHE A 51 1.73 1.68 3.10
N ALA A 52 0.88 0.67 2.91
CA ALA A 52 0.38 0.30 1.61
C ALA A 52 -0.69 1.30 1.15
N PRO A 53 -0.54 1.98 0.00
CA PRO A 53 -1.57 2.88 -0.50
C PRO A 53 -2.79 2.10 -1.01
N ASN A 54 -3.97 2.70 -0.90
CA ASN A 54 -5.19 2.13 -1.45
C ASN A 54 -5.12 2.03 -2.98
N LYS A 55 -5.76 1.01 -3.55
CA LYS A 55 -5.86 0.77 -4.99
C LYS A 55 -6.42 1.98 -5.74
N GLU A 56 -7.42 2.66 -5.18
CA GLU A 56 -8.04 3.87 -5.69
C GLU A 56 -7.05 5.02 -5.86
N THR A 57 -6.06 5.10 -4.97
CA THR A 57 -4.98 6.10 -5.06
C THR A 57 -4.05 5.81 -6.22
N ILE A 58 -3.66 4.53 -6.41
CA ILE A 58 -2.71 4.12 -7.45
C ILE A 58 -3.37 4.12 -8.82
N TYR A 59 -4.63 3.68 -8.92
CA TYR A 59 -5.38 3.57 -10.18
C TYR A 59 -6.53 4.58 -10.27
N SER A 60 -6.28 5.81 -9.80
CA SER A 60 -7.25 6.91 -9.81
C SER A 60 -7.84 7.23 -11.19
N MET A 61 -7.11 6.93 -12.28
CA MET A 61 -7.58 7.11 -13.65
C MET A 61 -8.77 6.20 -14.03
N TYR A 62 -8.99 5.12 -13.29
CA TYR A 62 -10.11 4.20 -13.51
C TYR A 62 -11.28 4.41 -12.54
N MET A 63 -11.18 5.40 -11.65
CA MET A 63 -12.27 5.74 -10.75
C MET A 63 -13.41 6.41 -11.53
N PRO A 64 -14.68 6.16 -11.15
CA PRO A 64 -15.81 6.82 -11.78
C PRO A 64 -15.69 8.35 -11.72
N LYS A 65 -15.95 9.03 -12.83
CA LYS A 65 -15.91 10.51 -12.92
C LYS A 65 -16.86 11.21 -11.96
N SER A 66 -17.94 10.53 -11.56
CA SER A 66 -18.89 11.01 -10.55
C SER A 66 -18.30 11.14 -9.14
N ILE A 67 -17.21 10.41 -8.85
CA ILE A 67 -16.53 10.46 -7.56
C ILE A 67 -15.39 11.50 -7.64
N LYS A 68 -15.74 12.77 -7.47
CA LYS A 68 -14.78 13.88 -7.54
C LYS A 68 -13.88 13.90 -6.30
N ARG A 69 -12.59 14.15 -6.50
CA ARG A 69 -11.62 14.41 -5.43
C ARG A 69 -11.68 15.87 -5.02
N LYS A 70 -11.64 16.14 -3.72
CA LYS A 70 -11.43 17.47 -3.18
C LYS A 70 -9.95 17.85 -3.21
N THR A 71 -9.09 16.87 -2.89
CA THR A 71 -7.63 17.00 -2.94
C THR A 71 -6.98 15.66 -3.25
N THR A 72 -5.75 15.67 -3.74
CA THR A 72 -4.91 14.49 -3.91
C THR A 72 -4.14 14.12 -2.63
N TYR A 73 -4.12 15.02 -1.64
CA TYR A 73 -3.54 14.80 -0.33
C TYR A 73 -4.53 14.03 0.54
N SER A 74 -4.20 12.79 0.85
CA SER A 74 -5.10 11.87 1.56
C SER A 74 -4.66 11.72 3.04
N ARG A 75 -5.49 11.04 3.82
CA ARG A 75 -5.14 10.63 5.19
C ARG A 75 -3.83 9.83 5.25
N TYR A 76 -3.55 9.03 4.23
CA TYR A 76 -2.27 8.35 4.06
C TYR A 76 -1.09 9.33 3.99
N ASP A 77 -1.22 10.37 3.15
CA ASP A 77 -0.16 11.38 2.98
C ASP A 77 0.02 12.20 4.27
N GLN A 78 -1.08 12.56 4.93
CA GLN A 78 -1.07 13.28 6.20
C GLN A 78 -0.33 12.50 7.30
N LEU A 79 -0.64 11.21 7.46
CA LEU A 79 0.00 10.38 8.49
C LEU A 79 1.49 10.17 8.20
N ARG A 80 1.86 9.92 6.92
CA ARG A 80 3.24 9.85 6.48
C ARG A 80 4.01 11.12 6.86
N ASP A 81 3.49 12.28 6.48
CA ASP A 81 4.18 13.56 6.70
C ASP A 81 4.28 13.89 8.18
N TYR A 82 3.25 13.58 8.96
CA TYR A 82 3.26 13.76 10.41
C TYR A 82 4.34 12.90 11.09
N LEU A 83 4.42 11.61 10.75
CA LEU A 83 5.40 10.70 11.34
C LEU A 83 6.82 10.99 10.87
N ASN A 84 7.01 11.38 9.60
CA ASN A 84 8.31 11.81 9.08
C ASN A 84 8.81 13.07 9.79
N LYS A 85 7.92 14.06 10.02
CA LYS A 85 8.26 15.28 10.77
C LYS A 85 8.67 14.99 12.21
N SER A 86 8.01 14.02 12.86
CA SER A 86 8.38 13.65 14.23
C SER A 86 9.70 12.87 14.33
N GLY A 87 10.10 12.18 13.25
CA GLY A 87 11.30 11.32 13.21
C GLY A 87 11.26 10.10 14.14
N ALA A 88 10.19 9.91 14.89
CA ALA A 88 10.12 8.89 15.94
C ALA A 88 10.01 7.45 15.40
N ILE A 89 9.46 7.30 14.19
CA ILE A 89 9.18 6.01 13.54
C ILE A 89 9.77 6.03 12.12
N LYS A 90 10.52 5.00 11.74
CA LYS A 90 10.92 4.77 10.34
C LYS A 90 9.67 4.43 9.52
N VAL A 91 9.32 5.24 8.50
CA VAL A 91 8.10 5.08 7.69
C VAL A 91 8.48 4.80 6.24
N ILE A 92 7.92 3.71 5.70
CA ILE A 92 8.11 3.30 4.31
C ILE A 92 6.84 3.57 3.53
N CYS A 93 6.95 4.34 2.45
CA CYS A 93 5.82 4.78 1.64
C CYS A 93 6.05 4.51 0.15
N PRO A 94 5.72 3.32 -0.35
CA PRO A 94 5.99 2.92 -1.75
C PRO A 94 5.13 3.64 -2.80
N LYS A 95 4.25 4.57 -2.40
CA LYS A 95 3.28 5.26 -3.27
C LYS A 95 3.94 5.85 -4.53
N LYS A 96 5.10 6.51 -4.38
CA LYS A 96 5.81 7.15 -5.52
C LYS A 96 6.25 6.11 -6.55
N GLN A 97 6.82 5.00 -6.11
CA GLN A 97 7.28 3.93 -6.99
C GLN A 97 6.11 3.17 -7.63
N LEU A 98 5.06 2.89 -6.86
CA LEU A 98 3.85 2.28 -7.41
C LEU A 98 3.21 3.17 -8.51
N LEU A 99 3.16 4.48 -8.30
CA LEU A 99 2.67 5.43 -9.32
C LEU A 99 3.58 5.45 -10.56
N LYS A 100 4.91 5.36 -10.40
CA LYS A 100 5.87 5.28 -11.51
C LYS A 100 5.61 4.06 -12.39
N TYR A 101 5.41 2.89 -11.77
CA TYR A 101 5.34 1.63 -12.50
C TYR A 101 3.93 1.17 -12.89
N ARG A 102 2.85 1.81 -12.38
CA ARG A 102 1.45 1.38 -12.61
C ARG A 102 1.01 1.28 -14.07
N LYS A 103 1.65 2.03 -14.98
CA LYS A 103 1.33 1.97 -16.41
C LYS A 103 2.02 0.79 -17.10
N LYS A 104 3.23 0.41 -16.65
CA LYS A 104 4.01 -0.69 -17.21
C LYS A 104 3.62 -2.04 -16.61
N TYR A 105 3.27 -2.06 -15.32
CA TYR A 105 2.91 -3.28 -14.59
C TYR A 105 1.56 -3.15 -13.92
N GLN A 106 0.74 -4.20 -14.00
CA GLN A 106 -0.41 -4.34 -13.14
C GLN A 106 0.07 -4.66 -11.72
N LEU A 107 -0.11 -3.73 -10.77
CA LEU A 107 0.43 -3.81 -9.40
C LEU A 107 -0.61 -4.25 -8.36
N TYR A 108 -1.90 -4.15 -8.70
CA TYR A 108 -3.03 -4.61 -7.89
C TYR A 108 -3.85 -5.63 -8.69
N TYR A 109 -4.51 -6.52 -7.99
CA TYR A 109 -5.45 -7.43 -8.65
C TYR A 109 -6.69 -6.66 -9.12
N PRO A 110 -7.20 -6.88 -10.35
CA PRO A 110 -8.39 -6.20 -10.84
C PRO A 110 -9.65 -6.48 -10.01
N ASN A 111 -9.76 -7.69 -9.48
CA ASN A 111 -10.91 -8.21 -8.73
C ASN A 111 -10.66 -8.34 -7.22
N ASP A 112 -9.67 -7.61 -6.70
CA ASP A 112 -9.27 -7.64 -5.30
C ASP A 112 -8.77 -6.25 -4.88
N ASN A 113 -8.87 -5.92 -3.61
CA ASN A 113 -8.38 -4.64 -3.07
C ASN A 113 -6.86 -4.66 -2.86
N HIS A 114 -6.27 -5.84 -2.78
CA HIS A 114 -4.85 -5.98 -2.47
C HIS A 114 -3.95 -5.75 -3.68
N TRP A 115 -2.76 -5.29 -3.40
CA TRP A 115 -1.67 -5.35 -4.37
C TRP A 115 -1.30 -6.81 -4.68
N ASN A 116 -0.84 -7.06 -5.89
CA ASN A 116 -0.35 -8.37 -6.31
C ASN A 116 1.15 -8.53 -5.99
N VAL A 117 1.76 -9.66 -6.42
CA VAL A 117 3.19 -9.91 -6.16
C VAL A 117 4.10 -8.81 -6.69
N LYS A 118 3.76 -8.18 -7.81
CA LYS A 118 4.57 -7.10 -8.40
C LYS A 118 4.48 -5.82 -7.54
N GLY A 119 3.30 -5.47 -7.06
CA GLY A 119 3.10 -4.35 -6.14
C GLY A 119 3.79 -4.59 -4.80
N ARG A 120 3.66 -5.80 -4.24
CA ARG A 120 4.37 -6.21 -3.01
C ARG A 120 5.89 -6.17 -3.19
N TYR A 121 6.39 -6.63 -4.34
CA TYR A 121 7.82 -6.58 -4.65
C TYR A 121 8.36 -5.14 -4.55
N ILE A 122 7.67 -4.17 -5.17
CA ILE A 122 8.05 -2.75 -5.05
C ILE A 122 8.03 -2.30 -3.59
N GLY A 123 7.02 -2.69 -2.80
CA GLY A 123 6.95 -2.36 -1.38
C GLY A 123 8.14 -2.91 -0.58
N VAL A 124 8.52 -4.16 -0.83
CA VAL A 124 9.69 -4.79 -0.19
C VAL A 124 11.00 -4.08 -0.60
N GLN A 125 11.17 -3.74 -1.88
CA GLN A 125 12.37 -3.01 -2.32
C GLN A 125 12.48 -1.62 -1.66
N GLU A 126 11.36 -0.93 -1.43
CA GLU A 126 11.37 0.33 -0.67
C GLU A 126 11.69 0.11 0.83
N MET A 127 11.30 -1.04 1.38
CA MET A 127 11.65 -1.43 2.75
C MET A 127 13.15 -1.70 2.88
N LEU A 128 13.75 -2.41 1.93
CA LEU A 128 15.19 -2.74 1.94
C LEU A 128 16.09 -1.50 1.92
N LYS A 129 15.61 -0.38 1.39
CA LYS A 129 16.38 0.89 1.37
C LYS A 129 16.62 1.50 2.76
N ILE A 130 15.94 1.06 3.77
CA ILE A 130 16.04 1.60 5.13
C ILE A 130 16.63 0.60 6.13
N THR A 131 17.04 -0.58 5.65
CA THR A 131 17.79 -1.53 6.46
C THR A 131 19.22 -1.04 6.57
N ASP A 132 19.57 -0.52 7.76
CA ASP A 132 20.94 -0.14 8.11
C ASP A 132 21.58 -1.37 8.77
N GLY A 133 22.57 -2.01 8.15
CA GLY A 133 23.24 -3.18 8.72
C GLY A 133 24.49 -3.56 7.92
N GLU A 134 25.35 -4.41 8.50
CA GLU A 134 26.57 -4.92 7.86
C GLU A 134 26.28 -5.69 6.56
N ASP A 135 25.05 -6.25 6.44
CA ASP A 135 24.54 -6.87 5.22
C ASP A 135 23.69 -5.86 4.42
N GLU A 136 24.34 -4.93 3.74
CA GLU A 136 23.67 -3.97 2.88
C GLU A 136 23.00 -4.67 1.69
N VAL A 137 21.68 -4.87 1.79
CA VAL A 137 20.91 -5.50 0.71
C VAL A 137 20.60 -4.46 -0.35
N THR A 138 21.25 -4.55 -1.50
CA THR A 138 20.97 -3.67 -2.64
C THR A 138 19.57 -3.93 -3.21
N PRO A 139 18.66 -2.93 -3.16
CA PRO A 139 17.32 -3.10 -3.73
C PRO A 139 17.39 -3.27 -5.25
N LEU A 140 16.75 -4.31 -5.78
CA LEU A 140 16.67 -4.55 -7.22
C LEU A 140 15.43 -3.87 -7.83
N SER A 141 15.58 -3.29 -9.02
CA SER A 141 14.43 -2.77 -9.78
C SER A 141 13.45 -3.89 -10.15
N ILE A 142 12.16 -3.58 -10.22
CA ILE A 142 11.17 -4.51 -10.76
C ILE A 142 11.45 -4.86 -12.24
N GLU A 143 12.27 -4.07 -12.92
CA GLU A 143 12.67 -4.29 -14.32
C GLU A 143 13.76 -5.36 -14.44
N ASP A 144 14.53 -5.60 -13.37
CA ASP A 144 15.65 -6.56 -13.34
C ASP A 144 15.21 -7.96 -12.89
N VAL A 145 13.94 -8.15 -12.57
CA VAL A 145 13.42 -9.43 -12.10
C VAL A 145 12.36 -10.00 -13.03
N LYS A 146 12.24 -11.33 -13.03
CA LYS A 146 11.25 -12.05 -13.83
C LYS A 146 10.11 -12.56 -12.97
N PHE A 147 8.91 -12.60 -13.55
CA PHE A 147 7.73 -13.13 -12.89
C PHE A 147 7.14 -14.27 -13.73
N LYS A 148 6.98 -15.44 -13.10
CA LYS A 148 6.33 -16.60 -13.71
C LYS A 148 4.82 -16.51 -13.48
N ARG A 149 4.01 -16.66 -14.54
CA ARG A 149 2.55 -16.78 -14.43
C ARG A 149 2.18 -18.09 -13.75
N ILE A 150 1.21 -18.04 -12.85
CA ILE A 150 0.62 -19.18 -12.17
C ILE A 150 -0.89 -19.20 -12.37
N LYS A 151 -1.60 -20.17 -11.76
CA LYS A 151 -3.06 -20.28 -11.81
C LYS A 151 -3.74 -18.99 -11.39
N ASP A 152 -4.69 -18.55 -12.20
CA ASP A 152 -5.51 -17.35 -11.92
C ASP A 152 -6.39 -17.55 -10.68
N ARG A 153 -6.68 -16.47 -9.96
CA ARG A 153 -7.46 -16.53 -8.72
C ARG A 153 -8.72 -15.66 -8.76
N THR A 154 -9.69 -16.06 -7.98
CA THR A 154 -10.83 -15.23 -7.58
C THR A 154 -10.38 -14.27 -6.48
N GLY A 155 -10.73 -13.00 -6.59
CA GLY A 155 -10.40 -11.97 -5.61
C GLY A 155 -11.54 -11.70 -4.63
N ASP A 156 -11.26 -10.88 -3.60
CA ASP A 156 -12.22 -10.48 -2.57
C ASP A 156 -13.43 -9.73 -3.14
N LEU A 157 -13.25 -8.90 -4.17
CA LEU A 157 -14.33 -8.15 -4.82
C LEU A 157 -15.33 -9.05 -5.59
N ASN A 158 -14.89 -10.22 -6.04
CA ASN A 158 -15.84 -11.21 -6.60
C ASN A 158 -16.77 -11.73 -5.51
N ILE A 159 -16.23 -12.04 -4.33
CA ILE A 159 -16.98 -12.54 -3.17
C ILE A 159 -17.95 -11.46 -2.68
N LEU A 160 -17.43 -10.25 -2.44
CA LEU A 160 -18.22 -9.10 -1.96
C LEU A 160 -19.33 -8.67 -2.93
N SER A 161 -19.21 -9.01 -4.20
CA SER A 161 -20.24 -8.74 -5.21
C SER A 161 -21.30 -9.87 -5.33
N ASN A 162 -21.30 -10.84 -4.42
CA ASN A 162 -22.16 -12.03 -4.46
C ASN A 162 -22.12 -12.76 -5.82
N GLY A 163 -20.91 -12.85 -6.41
CA GLY A 163 -20.69 -13.52 -7.68
C GLY A 163 -21.16 -12.74 -8.92
N LYS A 164 -21.60 -11.48 -8.79
CA LYS A 164 -21.99 -10.65 -9.93
C LYS A 164 -20.86 -10.49 -10.95
N TYR A 165 -19.60 -10.46 -10.48
CA TYR A 165 -18.42 -10.40 -11.33
C TYR A 165 -17.63 -11.70 -11.21
N LYS A 166 -17.57 -12.49 -12.30
CA LYS A 166 -16.99 -13.85 -12.32
C LYS A 166 -15.59 -13.96 -12.94
N PHE A 167 -14.93 -12.85 -13.26
CA PHE A 167 -13.60 -12.91 -13.86
C PHE A 167 -12.51 -13.20 -12.83
N LYS A 168 -11.45 -13.89 -13.29
CA LYS A 168 -10.28 -14.22 -12.48
C LYS A 168 -9.13 -13.24 -12.76
N SER A 169 -8.33 -12.96 -11.76
CA SER A 169 -7.11 -12.15 -11.91
C SER A 169 -5.92 -13.03 -12.24
N LYS A 170 -5.10 -12.55 -13.19
CA LYS A 170 -3.79 -13.15 -13.48
C LYS A 170 -2.89 -13.07 -12.25
N CYS A 171 -2.32 -14.21 -11.87
CA CYS A 171 -1.38 -14.30 -10.77
C CYS A 171 0.03 -14.63 -11.25
N PHE A 172 0.99 -14.19 -10.46
CA PHE A 172 2.41 -14.36 -10.76
C PHE A 172 3.17 -14.75 -9.48
N LEU A 173 4.31 -15.41 -9.66
CA LEU A 173 5.33 -15.59 -8.64
C LEU A 173 6.62 -14.93 -9.11
N LEU A 174 7.43 -14.45 -8.18
CA LEU A 174 8.78 -14.03 -8.48
C LEU A 174 9.57 -15.28 -8.93
N LYS A 175 10.23 -15.19 -10.09
CA LYS A 175 11.11 -16.26 -10.54
C LYS A 175 12.46 -16.05 -9.88
N THR A 176 12.84 -16.92 -8.96
CA THR A 176 14.21 -17.05 -8.48
C THR A 176 15.08 -17.68 -9.58
N LYS A 177 16.35 -17.31 -9.61
CA LYS A 177 17.32 -17.97 -10.47
C LYS A 177 17.51 -19.43 -10.06
#